data_735abd33414bd521aa2ef4cb99ce69a3
#
_entry.id   735abd33414bd521aa2ef4cb99ce69a3
#
_cell.length_a   1.000
_cell.length_b   1.000
_cell.length_c   1.000
_cell.angle_alpha   90.00
_cell.angle_beta   90.00
_cell.angle_gamma   90.00
#
_symmetry.space_group_name_H-M   'P 1'
#
loop_
_entity.id
_entity.type
_entity.pdbx_description
1 polymer ?
#
loop_
_entity_poly.entity_id
_entity_poly.type
_entity_poly.pdbx_seq_one_letter_code
_entity_poly.pdbx_strand_id
1 'polypeptide(L)'
;MTPGSSGGHGLRRRTLLGSGVGAALAGSAAVLTAAGPAGPVAAAAEQTSPGPRTVAFYGDRQAGVTTPPQTHTRWVALDLARGSDLADLRRVLRMWTQDLARITQGVPPLADHTPELTLDPAHLSVTVGLGRSAFARLGRLDLAPPWLRDLPSFATDALHDRWSGGDVVLQIGSSSLEATARVQRALVRAAGSTTTSRWTQAGHRGPSPEPSWATQRNAFGQVDGTVQPAVDGLDDDLLWRDASSGAWEHASTLVLRRVAMNLDTWEQLDPVAKEAAIGRRLADGAPLTGGGERTPPDLHATDADGLTVIDPSSHMARAMPREPWERFLRRPYSFEVPGADDVGTLTRAQTACSAHGLLFAAYCADAHRQYVPVQRRLAEADLLNIWTVTTGSTLVAVLPGVHPGEALGERVLDG
;
A
#
# COMPACT_ATOMS: atom_id res chain seq x y z
N MET A 1 27.19 -10.66 -64.87
CA MET A 1 27.60 -11.98 -64.42
C MET A 1 26.77 -12.37 -63.22
N THR A 2 25.72 -13.09 -63.47
CA THR A 2 24.95 -13.95 -62.57
C THR A 2 25.68 -15.29 -62.42
N PRO A 3 25.28 -16.26 -61.60
CA PRO A 3 24.15 -16.38 -60.63
C PRO A 3 24.48 -17.19 -59.35
N GLY A 4 23.46 -17.47 -58.54
CA GLY A 4 23.37 -18.65 -57.64
C GLY A 4 22.65 -18.30 -56.36
N SER A 5 21.45 -18.53 -56.18
CA SER A 5 20.46 -19.57 -55.99
C SER A 5 20.51 -20.23 -54.61
N SER A 6 19.30 -20.16 -53.98
CA SER A 6 18.54 -21.15 -53.18
C SER A 6 18.98 -21.38 -51.73
N GLY A 7 18.05 -21.45 -50.81
CA GLY A 7 17.03 -22.33 -50.54
C GLY A 7 16.32 -22.07 -49.21
N GLY A 8 15.02 -22.01 -49.26
CA GLY A 8 14.17 -22.01 -48.08
C GLY A 8 14.00 -23.40 -47.47
N HIS A 9 13.81 -23.42 -46.15
CA HIS A 9 13.24 -24.59 -45.52
C HIS A 9 12.15 -24.15 -44.54
N GLY A 10 10.92 -24.36 -44.98
CA GLY A 10 9.76 -24.37 -44.11
C GLY A 10 9.74 -25.67 -43.28
N LEU A 11 9.46 -25.58 -42.01
CA LEU A 11 9.19 -26.71 -41.17
C LEU A 11 7.69 -26.81 -40.89
N ARG A 12 7.16 -27.91 -41.38
CA ARG A 12 5.76 -28.35 -41.29
C ARG A 12 5.46 -28.82 -39.84
N ARG A 13 4.27 -28.45 -39.38
CA ARG A 13 3.57 -29.11 -38.28
C ARG A 13 3.40 -30.60 -38.57
N ARG A 14 3.71 -31.47 -37.60
CA ARG A 14 3.30 -32.87 -37.59
C ARG A 14 2.60 -33.19 -36.26
N THR A 15 1.34 -33.45 -36.41
CA THR A 15 0.42 -34.16 -35.53
C THR A 15 0.94 -35.58 -35.29
N LEU A 16 0.93 -36.04 -34.04
CA LEU A 16 1.06 -37.46 -33.74
C LEU A 16 0.03 -37.85 -32.67
N LEU A 17 -1.04 -38.45 -33.16
CA LEU A 17 -1.91 -39.38 -32.45
C LEU A 17 -1.33 -40.78 -32.62
N GLY A 18 -1.27 -41.58 -31.59
CA GLY A 18 -0.88 -42.97 -31.68
C GLY A 18 -1.10 -43.73 -30.37
N SER A 19 -2.17 -44.47 -30.36
CA SER A 19 -2.60 -45.39 -29.33
C SER A 19 -1.66 -46.60 -29.23
N GLY A 20 -1.52 -47.21 -28.06
CA GLY A 20 -0.86 -48.48 -27.87
C GLY A 20 -1.28 -49.19 -26.56
N VAL A 21 -2.15 -50.18 -26.70
CA VAL A 21 -2.60 -51.12 -25.67
C VAL A 21 -1.62 -52.34 -25.63
N GLY A 22 -1.41 -52.93 -24.45
CA GLY A 22 -0.78 -54.25 -24.30
C GLY A 22 -0.33 -54.47 -22.86
N ALA A 23 -1.04 -55.10 -22.04
CA ALA A 23 -1.24 -56.48 -21.59
C ALA A 23 -0.08 -57.08 -20.78
N ALA A 24 -0.38 -57.29 -19.50
CA ALA A 24 -0.21 -58.43 -18.61
C ALA A 24 1.09 -59.25 -18.55
N LEU A 25 1.55 -59.53 -17.35
CA LEU A 25 1.60 -60.88 -16.75
C LEU A 25 2.12 -60.88 -15.30
N ALA A 26 1.53 -61.77 -14.58
CA ALA A 26 1.54 -62.08 -13.19
C ALA A 26 2.91 -62.53 -12.60
N GLY A 27 3.09 -62.35 -11.32
CA GLY A 27 4.12 -62.96 -10.49
C GLY A 27 3.71 -62.92 -9.02
N SER A 28 3.09 -63.93 -8.53
CA SER A 28 2.70 -64.14 -7.14
C SER A 28 3.92 -64.50 -6.28
N ALA A 29 4.13 -63.80 -5.18
CA ALA A 29 4.88 -64.34 -4.05
C ALA A 29 4.18 -63.91 -2.76
N ALA A 30 3.56 -64.84 -2.09
CA ALA A 30 2.98 -64.71 -0.77
C ALA A 30 4.11 -64.66 0.26
N VAL A 31 4.09 -63.65 1.11
CA VAL A 31 4.75 -63.68 2.41
C VAL A 31 3.72 -63.35 3.47
N LEU A 32 3.37 -64.35 4.23
CA LEU A 32 2.63 -64.25 5.48
C LEU A 32 3.53 -63.59 6.53
N THR A 33 3.11 -62.45 7.07
CA THR A 33 3.62 -61.96 8.37
C THR A 33 2.47 -61.33 9.19
N ALA A 34 2.32 -61.87 10.30
CA ALA A 34 1.64 -61.52 11.54
C ALA A 34 0.89 -60.19 11.62
N ALA A 35 -0.40 -60.29 11.93
CA ALA A 35 -1.25 -59.23 12.39
C ALA A 35 -0.82 -58.79 13.81
N GLY A 36 -0.26 -57.57 13.93
CA GLY A 36 -0.23 -56.85 15.18
C GLY A 36 -1.50 -55.97 15.33
N PRO A 37 -1.94 -55.65 16.54
CA PRO A 37 -3.18 -54.91 16.74
C PRO A 37 -3.09 -53.50 16.11
N ALA A 38 -4.04 -53.18 15.25
CA ALA A 38 -4.21 -51.85 14.68
C ALA A 38 -4.46 -50.85 15.82
N GLY A 39 -3.49 -50.01 16.07
CA GLY A 39 -3.70 -48.79 16.89
C GLY A 39 -4.72 -47.87 16.19
N PRO A 40 -5.45 -47.06 16.92
CA PRO A 40 -6.44 -46.18 16.32
C PRO A 40 -5.72 -45.27 15.31
N VAL A 41 -6.14 -45.34 14.06
CA VAL A 41 -5.82 -44.35 13.03
C VAL A 41 -6.36 -43.05 13.58
N ALA A 42 -5.44 -42.13 13.97
CA ALA A 42 -5.81 -40.78 14.34
C ALA A 42 -6.62 -40.23 13.15
N ALA A 43 -7.89 -39.96 13.40
CA ALA A 43 -8.72 -39.23 12.47
C ALA A 43 -7.95 -37.96 12.10
N ALA A 44 -7.63 -37.80 10.82
CA ALA A 44 -7.10 -36.56 10.31
C ALA A 44 -8.06 -35.47 10.80
N ALA A 45 -7.55 -34.58 11.65
CA ALA A 45 -8.32 -33.42 12.07
C ALA A 45 -8.80 -32.76 10.79
N GLU A 46 -10.12 -32.70 10.60
CA GLU A 46 -10.71 -31.86 9.57
C GLU A 46 -10.10 -30.48 9.75
N GLN A 47 -9.23 -30.11 8.81
CA GLN A 47 -8.78 -28.73 8.69
C GLN A 47 -10.03 -27.94 8.32
N THR A 48 -10.72 -27.42 9.33
CA THR A 48 -11.76 -26.43 9.13
C THR A 48 -11.11 -25.30 8.36
N SER A 49 -11.45 -25.18 7.08
CA SER A 49 -11.04 -24.04 6.27
C SER A 49 -11.42 -22.79 7.04
N PRO A 50 -10.49 -21.87 7.31
CA PRO A 50 -10.85 -20.63 7.96
C PRO A 50 -12.00 -20.00 7.18
N GLY A 51 -13.03 -19.53 7.89
CA GLY A 51 -14.14 -18.82 7.27
C GLY A 51 -13.68 -17.63 6.43
N PRO A 52 -14.53 -17.07 5.57
CA PRO A 52 -14.15 -15.97 4.68
C PRO A 52 -13.59 -14.81 5.49
N ARG A 53 -12.36 -14.40 5.13
CA ARG A 53 -11.63 -13.30 5.78
C ARG A 53 -12.11 -11.98 5.19
N THR A 54 -13.23 -11.48 5.67
CA THR A 54 -13.90 -10.28 5.17
C THR A 54 -13.53 -9.03 5.95
N VAL A 55 -13.63 -7.87 5.29
CA VAL A 55 -13.58 -6.55 5.90
C VAL A 55 -14.90 -5.86 5.59
N ALA A 56 -15.56 -5.29 6.60
CA ALA A 56 -16.81 -4.57 6.40
C ALA A 56 -16.59 -3.39 5.42
N PHE A 57 -17.46 -3.30 4.41
CA PHE A 57 -17.45 -2.20 3.46
C PHE A 57 -18.24 -0.98 3.98
N TYR A 58 -19.41 -1.24 4.56
CA TYR A 58 -20.28 -0.20 5.07
C TYR A 58 -19.88 0.29 6.46
N GLY A 59 -20.04 1.57 6.71
CA GLY A 59 -19.77 2.26 7.98
C GLY A 59 -19.54 3.74 7.77
N ASP A 60 -19.39 4.51 8.84
CA ASP A 60 -19.14 5.96 8.78
C ASP A 60 -17.83 6.31 8.07
N ARG A 61 -16.84 5.42 8.16
CA ARG A 61 -15.48 5.58 7.67
C ARG A 61 -15.12 4.48 6.70
N GLN A 62 -14.38 4.82 5.65
CA GLN A 62 -13.94 3.80 4.71
C GLN A 62 -12.95 2.82 5.35
N ALA A 63 -13.12 1.54 5.03
CA ALA A 63 -12.12 0.52 5.31
C ALA A 63 -10.79 0.81 4.58
N GLY A 64 -9.68 0.31 5.12
CA GLY A 64 -8.33 0.50 4.57
C GLY A 64 -7.54 1.61 5.24
N VAL A 65 -8.17 2.53 5.97
CA VAL A 65 -7.48 3.54 6.77
C VAL A 65 -6.99 2.92 8.09
N THR A 66 -7.92 2.53 8.97
CA THR A 66 -7.62 1.92 10.28
C THR A 66 -7.69 0.39 10.28
N THR A 67 -8.15 -0.23 9.21
CA THR A 67 -8.10 -1.69 9.03
C THR A 67 -6.67 -2.19 9.26
N PRO A 68 -6.45 -3.30 9.97
CA PRO A 68 -5.12 -3.88 10.11
C PRO A 68 -4.41 -3.98 8.76
N PRO A 69 -3.14 -3.57 8.66
CA PRO A 69 -2.45 -3.52 7.37
C PRO A 69 -2.33 -4.91 6.75
N GLN A 70 -2.82 -5.06 5.53
CA GLN A 70 -2.70 -6.29 4.75
C GLN A 70 -1.28 -6.45 4.18
N THR A 71 -0.91 -7.69 3.78
CA THR A 71 0.43 -7.98 3.25
C THR A 71 0.70 -7.37 1.88
N HIS A 72 -0.34 -7.14 1.08
CA HIS A 72 -0.24 -6.56 -0.25
C HIS A 72 -1.13 -5.33 -0.38
N THR A 73 -0.62 -4.35 -1.10
CA THR A 73 -1.39 -3.18 -1.49
C THR A 73 -1.19 -2.87 -2.96
N ARG A 74 -2.17 -2.22 -3.56
CA ARG A 74 -2.06 -1.65 -4.89
C ARG A 74 -2.67 -0.27 -4.87
N TRP A 75 -1.87 0.70 -5.23
CA TRP A 75 -2.27 2.08 -5.38
C TRP A 75 -2.55 2.35 -6.85
N VAL A 76 -3.69 2.95 -7.13
CA VAL A 76 -4.12 3.25 -8.51
C VAL A 76 -4.56 4.70 -8.54
N ALA A 77 -3.93 5.51 -9.38
CA ALA A 77 -4.37 6.85 -9.67
C ALA A 77 -5.00 6.90 -11.06
N LEU A 78 -6.15 7.51 -11.12
CA LEU A 78 -6.92 7.71 -12.33
C LEU A 78 -7.13 9.21 -12.55
N ASP A 79 -7.05 9.65 -13.78
CA ASP A 79 -7.48 10.97 -14.22
C ASP A 79 -8.86 10.87 -14.84
N LEU A 80 -9.73 11.84 -14.60
CA LEU A 80 -10.99 11.98 -15.33
C LEU A 80 -10.69 12.22 -16.81
N ALA A 81 -11.33 11.48 -17.67
CA ALA A 81 -11.18 11.61 -19.10
C ALA A 81 -11.68 12.99 -19.56
N ARG A 82 -11.13 13.48 -20.66
CA ARG A 82 -11.56 14.76 -21.23
C ARG A 82 -13.04 14.71 -21.59
N GLY A 83 -13.83 15.64 -21.04
CA GLY A 83 -15.27 15.73 -21.28
C GLY A 83 -16.12 14.95 -20.29
N SER A 84 -15.52 14.22 -19.34
CA SER A 84 -16.28 13.64 -18.23
C SER A 84 -16.81 14.74 -17.32
N ASP A 85 -18.03 14.58 -16.86
CA ASP A 85 -18.70 15.50 -15.97
C ASP A 85 -18.97 14.91 -14.57
N LEU A 86 -19.65 15.68 -13.72
CA LEU A 86 -19.98 15.27 -12.36
C LEU A 86 -20.92 14.05 -12.32
N ALA A 87 -21.84 13.95 -13.29
CA ALA A 87 -22.76 12.81 -13.36
C ALA A 87 -22.03 11.53 -13.73
N ASP A 88 -21.00 11.63 -14.59
CA ASP A 88 -20.13 10.52 -14.94
C ASP A 88 -19.35 10.00 -13.72
N LEU A 89 -18.74 10.89 -12.93
CA LEU A 89 -18.04 10.52 -11.71
C LEU A 89 -18.99 9.85 -10.71
N ARG A 90 -20.17 10.43 -10.46
CA ARG A 90 -21.21 9.85 -9.59
C ARG A 90 -21.62 8.45 -10.05
N ARG A 91 -21.77 8.25 -11.35
CA ARG A 91 -22.09 6.93 -11.92
C ARG A 91 -21.00 5.90 -11.62
N VAL A 92 -19.73 6.26 -11.82
CA VAL A 92 -18.61 5.38 -11.51
C VAL A 92 -18.56 5.02 -10.03
N LEU A 93 -18.68 6.02 -9.14
CA LEU A 93 -18.66 5.80 -7.69
C LEU A 93 -19.82 4.91 -7.23
N ARG A 94 -21.02 5.07 -7.83
CA ARG A 94 -22.19 4.22 -7.54
C ARG A 94 -21.93 2.77 -7.96
N MET A 95 -21.39 2.54 -9.16
CA MET A 95 -21.02 1.18 -9.62
C MET A 95 -19.96 0.57 -8.72
N TRP A 96 -18.91 1.31 -8.37
CA TRP A 96 -17.88 0.83 -7.44
C TRP A 96 -18.46 0.51 -6.07
N THR A 97 -19.40 1.29 -5.56
CA THR A 97 -20.06 1.01 -4.29
C THR A 97 -20.75 -0.36 -4.31
N GLN A 98 -21.51 -0.65 -5.36
CA GLN A 98 -22.20 -1.93 -5.52
C GLN A 98 -21.21 -3.11 -5.64
N ASP A 99 -20.17 -2.95 -6.44
CA ASP A 99 -19.17 -3.99 -6.63
C ASP A 99 -18.35 -4.23 -5.35
N LEU A 100 -17.90 -3.16 -4.69
CA LEU A 100 -17.07 -3.27 -3.48
C LEU A 100 -17.84 -3.85 -2.30
N ALA A 101 -19.11 -3.48 -2.12
CA ALA A 101 -19.97 -4.07 -1.09
C ALA A 101 -20.10 -5.61 -1.23
N ARG A 102 -19.98 -6.13 -2.45
CA ARG A 102 -20.04 -7.56 -2.75
C ARG A 102 -18.66 -8.21 -2.63
N ILE A 103 -17.65 -7.67 -3.33
CA ILE A 103 -16.32 -8.29 -3.44
C ILE A 103 -15.64 -8.40 -2.06
N THR A 104 -15.77 -7.38 -1.21
CA THR A 104 -15.18 -7.41 0.14
C THR A 104 -15.81 -8.48 1.04
N GLN A 105 -16.99 -8.96 0.69
CA GLN A 105 -17.69 -10.05 1.38
C GLN A 105 -17.54 -11.42 0.69
N GLY A 106 -16.66 -11.52 -0.32
CA GLY A 106 -16.48 -12.77 -1.07
C GLY A 106 -17.61 -13.09 -2.04
N VAL A 107 -18.43 -12.09 -2.37
CA VAL A 107 -19.52 -12.21 -3.33
C VAL A 107 -19.09 -11.57 -4.66
N PRO A 108 -19.12 -12.28 -5.79
CA PRO A 108 -18.70 -11.70 -7.07
C PRO A 108 -19.52 -10.50 -7.48
N PRO A 109 -18.95 -9.51 -8.20
CA PRO A 109 -19.70 -8.46 -8.87
C PRO A 109 -20.77 -9.04 -9.78
N LEU A 110 -21.85 -8.28 -10.02
CA LEU A 110 -22.95 -8.76 -10.89
C LEU A 110 -22.50 -9.01 -12.33
N ALA A 111 -21.50 -8.28 -12.81
CA ALA A 111 -20.93 -8.41 -14.16
C ALA A 111 -19.67 -9.29 -14.23
N ASP A 112 -19.38 -10.08 -13.19
CA ASP A 112 -18.20 -10.97 -13.20
C ASP A 112 -18.52 -12.26 -13.94
N HIS A 113 -17.69 -12.57 -14.93
CA HIS A 113 -17.80 -13.81 -15.73
C HIS A 113 -16.96 -14.96 -15.17
N THR A 114 -16.21 -14.73 -14.08
CA THR A 114 -15.37 -15.74 -13.40
C THR A 114 -15.53 -15.65 -11.89
N PRO A 115 -16.75 -15.88 -11.38
CA PRO A 115 -17.11 -15.62 -9.97
C PRO A 115 -16.32 -16.49 -8.99
N GLU A 116 -15.89 -17.68 -9.38
CA GLU A 116 -15.11 -18.61 -8.56
C GLU A 116 -13.77 -18.05 -8.09
N LEU A 117 -13.26 -17.03 -8.76
CA LEU A 117 -12.01 -16.37 -8.37
C LEU A 117 -12.20 -15.29 -7.28
N THR A 118 -13.41 -15.03 -6.81
CA THR A 118 -13.74 -13.99 -5.81
C THR A 118 -14.15 -14.57 -4.46
N LEU A 119 -14.12 -15.90 -4.29
CA LEU A 119 -14.66 -16.58 -3.11
C LEU A 119 -13.91 -16.29 -1.80
N ASP A 120 -12.61 -15.98 -1.83
CA ASP A 120 -11.84 -15.54 -0.65
C ASP A 120 -11.37 -14.09 -0.84
N PRO A 121 -11.98 -13.13 -0.18
CA PRO A 121 -11.55 -11.72 -0.23
C PRO A 121 -10.21 -11.48 0.46
N ALA A 122 -9.72 -12.41 1.25
CA ALA A 122 -8.42 -12.34 1.93
C ALA A 122 -8.17 -10.98 2.61
N HIS A 123 -9.11 -10.55 3.45
CA HIS A 123 -9.12 -9.26 4.13
C HIS A 123 -9.10 -8.05 3.16
N LEU A 124 -9.75 -8.18 2.01
CA LEU A 124 -9.81 -7.10 1.02
C LEU A 124 -10.45 -5.85 1.60
N SER A 125 -9.78 -4.74 1.41
CA SER A 125 -10.32 -3.39 1.61
C SER A 125 -9.98 -2.51 0.42
N VAL A 126 -10.86 -1.58 0.10
CA VAL A 126 -10.62 -0.55 -0.91
C VAL A 126 -11.00 0.80 -0.32
N THR A 127 -10.07 1.74 -0.39
CA THR A 127 -10.25 3.12 0.04
C THR A 127 -10.23 4.02 -1.18
N VAL A 128 -11.18 4.92 -1.30
CA VAL A 128 -11.34 5.84 -2.42
C VAL A 128 -11.12 7.27 -1.95
N GLY A 129 -10.25 7.99 -2.62
CA GLY A 129 -10.02 9.42 -2.37
C GLY A 129 -10.10 10.25 -3.64
N LEU A 130 -10.48 11.51 -3.50
CA LEU A 130 -10.54 12.49 -4.59
C LEU A 130 -9.45 13.54 -4.42
N GLY A 131 -8.68 13.76 -5.49
CA GLY A 131 -7.70 14.84 -5.58
C GLY A 131 -8.38 16.19 -5.84
N ARG A 132 -7.73 17.29 -5.44
CA ARG A 132 -8.21 18.63 -5.76
C ARG A 132 -8.39 18.84 -7.27
N SER A 133 -7.55 18.18 -8.07
CA SER A 133 -7.61 18.21 -9.53
C SER A 133 -8.92 17.65 -10.09
N ALA A 134 -9.56 16.67 -9.44
CA ALA A 134 -10.87 16.16 -9.86
C ALA A 134 -11.91 17.28 -9.86
N PHE A 135 -11.99 18.02 -8.77
CA PHE A 135 -12.94 19.15 -8.63
C PHE A 135 -12.64 20.27 -9.64
N ALA A 136 -11.36 20.54 -9.89
CA ALA A 136 -10.95 21.54 -10.89
C ALA A 136 -11.35 21.12 -12.30
N ARG A 137 -11.14 19.84 -12.69
CA ARG A 137 -11.54 19.31 -14.01
C ARG A 137 -13.04 19.33 -14.22
N LEU A 138 -13.80 19.06 -13.15
CA LEU A 138 -15.26 19.09 -13.16
C LEU A 138 -15.84 20.52 -13.11
N GLY A 139 -15.00 21.56 -12.93
CA GLY A 139 -15.47 22.94 -12.72
C GLY A 139 -16.21 23.13 -11.39
N ARG A 140 -15.97 22.25 -10.41
CA ARG A 140 -16.69 22.20 -9.13
C ARG A 140 -15.72 22.30 -7.93
N LEU A 141 -14.81 23.27 -7.99
CA LEU A 141 -13.91 23.58 -6.87
C LEU A 141 -14.66 23.99 -5.59
N ASP A 142 -15.90 24.41 -5.72
CA ASP A 142 -16.84 24.68 -4.61
C ASP A 142 -17.13 23.46 -3.75
N LEU A 143 -17.07 22.25 -4.32
CA LEU A 143 -17.25 20.98 -3.61
C LEU A 143 -15.96 20.47 -2.95
N ALA A 144 -14.79 21.02 -3.33
CA ALA A 144 -13.53 20.59 -2.74
C ALA A 144 -13.44 21.07 -1.27
N PRO A 145 -13.03 20.18 -0.35
CA PRO A 145 -12.93 20.60 1.04
C PRO A 145 -11.80 21.62 1.21
N PRO A 146 -11.95 22.63 2.09
CA PRO A 146 -11.01 23.76 2.20
C PRO A 146 -9.61 23.36 2.69
N TRP A 147 -9.47 22.23 3.36
CA TRP A 147 -8.17 21.70 3.81
C TRP A 147 -7.42 20.93 2.72
N LEU A 148 -8.08 20.53 1.62
CA LEU A 148 -7.44 19.86 0.49
C LEU A 148 -6.72 20.89 -0.39
N ARG A 149 -5.54 21.29 0.05
CA ARG A 149 -4.66 22.25 -0.64
C ARG A 149 -3.38 21.53 -1.06
N ASP A 150 -2.78 21.91 -2.17
CA ASP A 150 -1.53 21.33 -2.65
C ASP A 150 -0.43 21.37 -1.58
N LEU A 151 0.35 20.29 -1.50
CA LEU A 151 1.51 20.25 -0.61
C LEU A 151 2.59 21.24 -1.11
N PRO A 152 3.33 21.89 -0.20
CA PRO A 152 4.50 22.66 -0.60
C PRO A 152 5.58 21.73 -1.16
N SER A 153 6.50 22.29 -1.95
CA SER A 153 7.72 21.58 -2.34
C SER A 153 8.64 21.40 -1.14
N PHE A 154 9.32 20.28 -1.10
CA PHE A 154 10.34 19.97 -0.09
C PHE A 154 11.70 19.78 -0.75
N ALA A 155 12.79 20.12 -0.06
CA ALA A 155 14.14 20.04 -0.61
C ALA A 155 14.56 18.63 -1.05
N THR A 156 13.92 17.61 -0.50
CA THR A 156 14.16 16.19 -0.82
C THR A 156 13.32 15.67 -1.99
N ASP A 157 12.54 16.54 -2.64
CA ASP A 157 11.64 16.14 -3.72
C ASP A 157 12.37 16.13 -5.06
N ALA A 158 12.25 15.00 -5.78
CA ALA A 158 12.56 14.84 -7.19
C ALA A 158 11.34 14.22 -7.87
N LEU A 159 10.21 14.94 -7.83
CA LEU A 159 8.92 14.41 -8.24
C LEU A 159 8.84 14.22 -9.75
N HIS A 160 8.26 13.09 -10.14
CA HIS A 160 7.90 12.79 -11.52
C HIS A 160 6.38 12.82 -11.68
N ASP A 161 5.91 13.47 -12.73
CA ASP A 161 4.48 13.54 -13.05
C ASP A 161 3.84 12.16 -13.21
N ARG A 162 4.60 11.21 -13.77
CA ARG A 162 4.14 9.82 -13.95
C ARG A 162 3.88 9.06 -12.64
N TRP A 163 4.34 9.59 -11.49
CA TRP A 163 4.14 8.98 -10.16
C TRP A 163 3.43 9.91 -9.19
N SER A 164 2.90 11.03 -9.69
CA SER A 164 2.32 12.08 -8.86
C SER A 164 0.90 12.41 -9.26
N GLY A 165 0.11 12.89 -8.28
CA GLY A 165 -1.25 13.35 -8.50
C GLY A 165 -2.22 12.20 -8.81
N GLY A 166 -3.35 12.57 -9.37
CA GLY A 166 -4.49 11.74 -9.72
C GLY A 166 -5.80 12.38 -9.28
N ASP A 167 -6.80 12.34 -10.14
CA ASP A 167 -8.13 12.88 -9.81
C ASP A 167 -8.88 11.95 -8.86
N VAL A 168 -8.74 10.63 -9.07
CA VAL A 168 -9.28 9.60 -8.19
C VAL A 168 -8.16 8.64 -7.83
N VAL A 169 -8.02 8.34 -6.54
CA VAL A 169 -6.99 7.45 -6.04
C VAL A 169 -7.62 6.31 -5.26
N LEU A 170 -7.21 5.09 -5.58
CA LEU A 170 -7.63 3.87 -4.91
C LEU A 170 -6.46 3.28 -4.13
N GLN A 171 -6.69 2.94 -2.85
CA GLN A 171 -5.86 2.00 -2.11
C GLN A 171 -6.59 0.67 -2.06
N ILE A 172 -6.02 -0.36 -2.65
CA ILE A 172 -6.55 -1.72 -2.65
C ILE A 172 -5.62 -2.57 -1.79
N GLY A 173 -6.09 -3.00 -0.63
CA GLY A 173 -5.32 -3.84 0.31
C GLY A 173 -5.92 -5.23 0.41
N SER A 174 -5.07 -6.27 0.43
CA SER A 174 -5.49 -7.65 0.66
C SER A 174 -4.32 -8.50 1.16
N SER A 175 -4.61 -9.62 1.81
CA SER A 175 -3.61 -10.65 2.11
C SER A 175 -3.28 -11.53 0.86
N SER A 176 -3.96 -11.30 -0.27
CA SER A 176 -3.73 -11.94 -1.56
C SER A 176 -3.29 -10.93 -2.61
N LEU A 177 -2.11 -11.15 -3.20
CA LEU A 177 -1.63 -10.36 -4.34
C LEU A 177 -2.57 -10.43 -5.53
N GLU A 178 -3.09 -11.62 -5.80
CA GLU A 178 -4.04 -11.90 -6.89
C GLU A 178 -5.33 -11.10 -6.71
N ALA A 179 -5.89 -11.07 -5.49
CA ALA A 179 -7.09 -10.30 -5.19
C ALA A 179 -6.88 -8.81 -5.49
N THR A 180 -5.73 -8.23 -5.09
CA THR A 180 -5.46 -6.81 -5.37
C THR A 180 -5.42 -6.53 -6.88
N ALA A 181 -4.82 -7.43 -7.67
CA ALA A 181 -4.71 -7.26 -9.11
C ALA A 181 -6.08 -7.41 -9.82
N ARG A 182 -6.91 -8.36 -9.38
CA ARG A 182 -8.26 -8.55 -9.92
C ARG A 182 -9.16 -7.37 -9.65
N VAL A 183 -9.19 -6.92 -8.38
CA VAL A 183 -10.01 -5.78 -7.98
C VAL A 183 -9.60 -4.53 -8.73
N GLN A 184 -8.31 -4.26 -8.87
CA GLN A 184 -7.85 -3.15 -9.73
C GLN A 184 -8.43 -3.25 -11.14
N ARG A 185 -8.29 -4.41 -11.81
CA ARG A 185 -8.80 -4.58 -13.17
C ARG A 185 -10.31 -4.40 -13.26
N ALA A 186 -11.05 -4.92 -12.27
CA ALA A 186 -12.51 -4.78 -12.21
C ALA A 186 -12.93 -3.32 -12.07
N LEU A 187 -12.34 -2.57 -11.13
CA LEU A 187 -12.67 -1.18 -10.89
C LEU A 187 -12.28 -0.26 -12.06
N VAL A 188 -11.07 -0.44 -12.63
CA VAL A 188 -10.63 0.32 -13.79
C VAL A 188 -11.53 0.04 -15.01
N ARG A 189 -11.91 -1.20 -15.24
CA ARG A 189 -12.84 -1.56 -16.32
C ARG A 189 -14.23 -0.98 -16.10
N ALA A 190 -14.75 -1.02 -14.86
CA ALA A 190 -16.05 -0.45 -14.52
C ALA A 190 -16.07 1.07 -14.71
N ALA A 191 -14.96 1.77 -14.48
CA ALA A 191 -14.84 3.20 -14.74
C ALA A 191 -14.89 3.54 -16.26
N GLY A 192 -14.56 2.58 -17.12
CA GLY A 192 -14.72 2.66 -18.56
C GLY A 192 -14.05 3.87 -19.19
N SER A 193 -14.80 4.61 -20.01
CA SER A 193 -14.32 5.83 -20.68
C SER A 193 -14.33 7.08 -19.81
N THR A 194 -14.87 6.99 -18.59
CA THR A 194 -14.93 8.13 -17.65
C THR A 194 -13.56 8.48 -17.09
N THR A 195 -12.66 7.49 -17.00
CA THR A 195 -11.31 7.70 -16.45
C THR A 195 -10.23 7.13 -17.36
N THR A 196 -9.01 7.66 -17.19
CA THR A 196 -7.79 7.12 -17.78
C THR A 196 -6.82 6.77 -16.65
N SER A 197 -6.07 5.67 -16.82
CA SER A 197 -5.06 5.30 -15.83
C SER A 197 -3.90 6.29 -15.89
N ARG A 198 -3.58 6.90 -14.73
CA ARG A 198 -2.43 7.79 -14.59
C ARG A 198 -1.19 7.02 -14.17
N TRP A 199 -1.26 6.32 -13.03
CA TRP A 199 -0.20 5.44 -12.56
C TRP A 199 -0.77 4.33 -11.66
N THR A 200 0.00 3.27 -11.54
CA THR A 200 -0.26 2.17 -10.60
C THR A 200 1.05 1.74 -9.97
N GLN A 201 1.03 1.54 -8.64
CA GLN A 201 2.17 1.00 -7.90
C GLN A 201 1.69 -0.09 -6.95
N ALA A 202 2.26 -1.28 -7.07
CA ALA A 202 2.11 -2.34 -6.09
C ALA A 202 3.09 -2.14 -4.94
N GLY A 203 2.65 -2.51 -3.75
CA GLY A 203 3.47 -2.53 -2.55
C GLY A 203 3.22 -3.80 -1.73
N HIS A 204 4.18 -4.15 -0.92
CA HIS A 204 4.11 -5.31 -0.04
C HIS A 204 4.69 -4.99 1.34
N ARG A 205 4.33 -5.79 2.29
CA ARG A 205 4.92 -5.81 3.63
C ARG A 205 4.92 -7.25 4.14
N GLY A 206 5.78 -7.56 5.10
CA GLY A 206 5.75 -8.86 5.75
C GLY A 206 4.36 -9.15 6.35
N PRO A 207 4.02 -10.39 6.65
CA PRO A 207 2.84 -10.71 7.40
C PRO A 207 2.86 -9.95 8.72
N SER A 208 1.69 -9.50 9.18
CA SER A 208 1.60 -8.88 10.50
C SER A 208 2.12 -9.88 11.53
N PRO A 209 3.16 -9.51 12.31
CA PRO A 209 3.62 -10.40 13.37
C PRO A 209 2.50 -10.58 14.39
N GLU A 210 2.51 -11.71 15.09
CA GLU A 210 1.65 -11.88 16.27
C GLU A 210 2.39 -11.36 17.51
N PRO A 211 1.75 -10.53 18.29
CA PRO A 211 0.40 -9.97 18.13
C PRO A 211 0.32 -8.93 16.99
N SER A 212 -0.86 -8.72 16.42
CA SER A 212 -1.13 -7.89 15.25
C SER A 212 -0.66 -6.43 15.31
N TRP A 213 -0.36 -5.94 16.51
CA TRP A 213 0.19 -4.60 16.76
C TRP A 213 1.72 -4.54 16.71
N ALA A 214 2.40 -5.67 16.56
CA ALA A 214 3.85 -5.68 16.50
C ALA A 214 4.34 -4.92 15.26
N THR A 215 5.43 -4.19 15.44
CA THR A 215 5.97 -3.29 14.42
C THR A 215 6.79 -4.08 13.40
N GLN A 216 6.60 -3.77 12.14
CA GLN A 216 7.34 -4.39 11.04
C GLN A 216 8.66 -3.66 10.75
N ARG A 217 9.50 -4.29 9.92
CA ARG A 217 10.72 -3.66 9.40
C ARG A 217 10.47 -3.17 7.98
N ASN A 218 11.07 -2.04 7.66
CA ASN A 218 11.12 -1.51 6.30
C ASN A 218 12.31 -2.11 5.51
N ALA A 219 12.50 -1.69 4.26
CA ALA A 219 13.59 -2.18 3.42
C ALA A 219 15.00 -1.83 3.94
N PHE A 220 15.15 -0.81 4.78
CA PHE A 220 16.41 -0.52 5.48
C PHE A 220 16.69 -1.49 6.65
N GLY A 221 15.78 -2.40 6.95
CA GLY A 221 15.87 -3.30 8.10
C GLY A 221 15.45 -2.66 9.44
N GLN A 222 15.03 -1.42 9.43
CA GLN A 222 14.62 -0.68 10.63
C GLN A 222 13.20 -1.05 11.06
N VAL A 223 12.96 -1.07 12.38
CA VAL A 223 11.61 -1.15 12.97
C VAL A 223 10.86 0.13 12.61
N ASP A 224 9.77 0.01 11.86
CA ASP A 224 9.04 1.14 11.29
C ASP A 224 7.55 1.09 11.67
N GLY A 225 7.07 2.15 12.31
CA GLY A 225 5.69 2.26 12.78
C GLY A 225 5.54 2.34 14.29
N THR A 226 6.62 2.52 15.04
CA THR A 226 6.64 2.53 16.51
C THR A 226 5.70 3.56 17.14
N VAL A 227 5.66 4.78 16.60
CA VAL A 227 4.79 5.85 17.09
C VAL A 227 3.65 6.06 16.11
N GLN A 228 2.46 5.63 16.50
CA GLN A 228 1.23 5.75 15.69
C GLN A 228 0.10 6.32 16.56
N PRO A 229 -0.83 7.09 15.99
CA PRO A 229 -2.12 7.35 16.62
C PRO A 229 -2.82 6.03 16.92
N ALA A 230 -3.52 5.94 18.06
CA ALA A 230 -4.32 4.77 18.38
C ALA A 230 -5.46 4.61 17.35
N VAL A 231 -5.72 3.37 16.91
CA VAL A 231 -6.78 3.07 15.94
C VAL A 231 -8.11 2.71 16.59
N ASP A 232 -8.16 2.69 17.90
CA ASP A 232 -9.31 2.33 18.73
C ASP A 232 -10.17 3.54 19.18
N GLY A 233 -9.94 4.70 18.59
CA GLY A 233 -10.74 5.91 18.78
C GLY A 233 -10.15 6.98 19.69
N LEU A 234 -9.04 6.73 20.37
CA LEU A 234 -8.42 7.71 21.26
C LEU A 234 -7.86 8.95 20.52
N ASP A 235 -7.50 8.80 19.24
CA ASP A 235 -6.93 9.86 18.40
C ASP A 235 -7.82 10.15 17.17
N ASP A 236 -9.13 10.02 17.31
CA ASP A 236 -10.08 10.19 16.21
C ASP A 236 -9.96 11.54 15.51
N ASP A 237 -9.79 12.62 16.25
CA ASP A 237 -9.61 14.00 15.77
C ASP A 237 -8.29 14.20 14.99
N LEU A 238 -7.34 13.30 15.16
CA LEU A 238 -6.09 13.30 14.37
C LEU A 238 -6.26 12.60 13.00
N LEU A 239 -7.25 11.72 12.87
CA LEU A 239 -7.44 10.91 11.66
C LEU A 239 -8.64 11.34 10.83
N TRP A 240 -9.72 11.79 11.49
CA TRP A 240 -11.00 11.97 10.85
C TRP A 240 -11.50 13.39 11.01
N ARG A 241 -12.27 13.83 10.04
CA ARG A 241 -12.97 15.09 10.10
C ARG A 241 -14.21 14.96 10.97
N ASP A 242 -14.46 15.98 11.75
CA ASP A 242 -15.63 16.08 12.64
C ASP A 242 -16.88 16.63 11.93
N ALA A 243 -17.97 16.71 12.67
CA ALA A 243 -19.27 17.20 12.19
C ALA A 243 -19.24 18.65 11.66
N SER A 244 -18.26 19.47 12.08
CA SER A 244 -18.10 20.84 11.57
C SER A 244 -17.70 20.86 10.08
N SER A 245 -17.27 19.74 9.54
CA SER A 245 -16.88 19.54 8.14
C SER A 245 -18.10 19.26 7.22
N GLY A 246 -19.30 19.19 7.75
CA GLY A 246 -20.56 19.00 6.98
C GLY A 246 -20.54 17.70 6.19
N ALA A 247 -20.75 17.78 4.87
CA ALA A 247 -20.74 16.60 3.99
C ALA A 247 -19.44 15.76 4.05
N TRP A 248 -18.36 16.35 4.53
CA TRP A 248 -17.05 15.70 4.70
C TRP A 248 -16.82 15.15 6.12
N GLU A 249 -17.84 15.10 6.96
CA GLU A 249 -17.74 14.41 8.25
C GLU A 249 -17.27 12.96 8.04
N HIS A 250 -16.36 12.47 8.90
CA HIS A 250 -15.69 11.16 8.78
C HIS A 250 -14.73 10.99 7.58
N ALA A 251 -14.49 12.05 6.80
CA ALA A 251 -13.42 12.05 5.81
C ALA A 251 -12.04 12.04 6.47
N SER A 252 -11.03 11.63 5.72
CA SER A 252 -9.62 11.73 6.10
C SER A 252 -8.83 12.37 4.97
N THR A 253 -7.59 12.74 5.23
CA THR A 253 -6.65 13.18 4.21
C THR A 253 -5.56 12.13 4.06
N LEU A 254 -5.31 11.70 2.83
CA LEU A 254 -4.19 10.82 2.50
C LEU A 254 -3.09 11.63 1.83
N VAL A 255 -1.90 11.59 2.42
CA VAL A 255 -0.64 11.95 1.78
C VAL A 255 0.07 10.65 1.40
N LEU A 256 0.27 10.44 0.10
CA LEU A 256 1.03 9.30 -0.41
C LEU A 256 2.32 9.81 -1.05
N ARG A 257 3.46 9.34 -0.53
CA ARG A 257 4.79 9.67 -1.06
C ARG A 257 5.46 8.39 -1.56
N ARG A 258 5.94 8.42 -2.79
CA ARG A 258 6.76 7.35 -3.35
C ARG A 258 8.23 7.71 -3.11
N VAL A 259 8.83 7.05 -2.12
CA VAL A 259 10.20 7.31 -1.69
C VAL A 259 11.10 6.22 -2.26
N ALA A 260 12.03 6.59 -3.14
CA ALA A 260 13.06 5.68 -3.60
C ALA A 260 14.17 5.57 -2.54
N MET A 261 14.70 4.37 -2.34
CA MET A 261 15.68 4.03 -1.29
C MET A 261 16.94 3.46 -1.92
N ASN A 262 18.09 4.05 -1.61
CA ASN A 262 19.40 3.56 -2.04
C ASN A 262 19.90 2.48 -1.08
N LEU A 263 19.49 1.23 -1.31
CA LEU A 263 19.91 0.10 -0.47
C LEU A 263 21.37 -0.24 -0.68
N ASP A 264 21.92 -0.08 -1.89
CA ASP A 264 23.29 -0.47 -2.23
C ASP A 264 24.34 0.23 -1.35
N THR A 265 24.16 1.52 -1.12
CA THR A 265 25.06 2.29 -0.24
C THR A 265 24.67 2.20 1.24
N TRP A 266 23.37 2.01 1.53
CA TRP A 266 22.90 1.77 2.89
C TRP A 266 23.46 0.45 3.47
N GLU A 267 23.48 -0.61 2.68
CA GLU A 267 23.97 -1.93 3.11
C GLU A 267 25.46 -1.94 3.41
N GLN A 268 26.23 -1.01 2.84
CA GLN A 268 27.66 -0.84 3.12
C GLN A 268 27.95 -0.23 4.49
N LEU A 269 26.95 0.39 5.15
CA LEU A 269 27.14 0.93 6.48
C LEU A 269 27.23 -0.18 7.52
N ASP A 270 28.06 0.04 8.53
CA ASP A 270 28.04 -0.78 9.73
C ASP A 270 26.76 -0.55 10.57
N PRO A 271 26.45 -1.43 11.52
CA PRO A 271 25.26 -1.28 12.36
C PRO A 271 25.23 0.03 13.16
N VAL A 272 26.38 0.52 13.64
CA VAL A 272 26.46 1.75 14.45
C VAL A 272 26.04 2.97 13.61
N ALA A 273 26.57 3.08 12.38
CA ALA A 273 26.20 4.15 11.46
C ALA A 273 24.71 4.11 11.09
N LYS A 274 24.15 2.91 10.85
CA LYS A 274 22.71 2.73 10.60
C LYS A 274 21.86 3.17 11.78
N GLU A 275 22.24 2.75 12.98
CA GLU A 275 21.54 3.11 14.22
C GLU A 275 21.64 4.63 14.50
N ALA A 276 22.80 5.24 14.28
CA ALA A 276 22.99 6.67 14.43
C ALA A 276 22.12 7.47 13.44
N ALA A 277 22.05 7.05 12.17
CA ALA A 277 21.22 7.73 11.17
C ALA A 277 19.72 7.70 11.53
N ILE A 278 19.27 6.65 12.19
CA ILE A 278 17.86 6.50 12.59
C ILE A 278 17.61 7.07 14.01
N GLY A 279 18.57 6.93 14.94
CA GLY A 279 18.40 7.26 16.36
C GLY A 279 17.85 6.10 17.20
N ARG A 280 17.77 4.89 16.62
CA ARG A 280 17.22 3.68 17.24
C ARG A 280 18.06 2.45 16.94
N ARG A 281 18.07 1.49 17.87
CA ARG A 281 18.74 0.20 17.68
C ARG A 281 18.09 -0.62 16.57
N LEU A 282 18.89 -1.27 15.77
CA LEU A 282 18.44 -2.20 14.73
C LEU A 282 17.74 -3.42 15.30
N ALA A 283 18.29 -3.96 16.41
CA ALA A 283 17.84 -5.23 16.95
C ALA A 283 16.38 -5.21 17.41
N ASP A 284 15.97 -4.17 18.11
CA ASP A 284 14.68 -4.12 18.81
C ASP A 284 13.91 -2.79 18.63
N GLY A 285 14.48 -1.84 17.86
CA GLY A 285 13.83 -0.54 17.62
C GLY A 285 13.83 0.40 18.83
N ALA A 286 14.49 0.06 19.93
CA ALA A 286 14.58 0.94 21.10
C ALA A 286 15.41 2.19 20.78
N PRO A 287 15.11 3.35 21.41
CA PRO A 287 15.95 4.54 21.31
C PRO A 287 17.40 4.24 21.72
N LEU A 288 18.37 4.94 21.15
CA LEU A 288 19.78 4.81 21.55
C LEU A 288 20.01 5.18 23.03
N THR A 289 19.11 5.93 23.62
CA THR A 289 19.09 6.29 25.05
C THR A 289 18.57 5.15 25.95
N GLY A 290 18.25 3.97 25.39
CA GLY A 290 17.86 2.78 26.13
C GLY A 290 16.37 2.54 26.22
N GLY A 291 16.00 1.51 26.99
CA GLY A 291 14.63 1.06 27.12
C GLY A 291 14.20 0.07 26.04
N GLY A 292 12.90 -0.02 25.77
CA GLY A 292 12.30 -0.85 24.72
C GLY A 292 11.83 -0.02 23.53
N GLU A 293 11.27 -0.68 22.51
CA GLU A 293 10.78 -0.03 21.26
C GLU A 293 9.90 1.20 21.52
N ARG A 294 8.99 1.11 22.48
CA ARG A 294 8.00 2.17 22.76
C ARG A 294 8.42 3.15 23.84
N THR A 295 9.64 3.02 24.38
CA THR A 295 10.19 3.97 25.34
C THR A 295 10.36 5.33 24.64
N PRO A 296 9.87 6.43 25.21
CA PRO A 296 10.15 7.78 24.69
C PRO A 296 11.66 8.02 24.66
N PRO A 297 12.21 8.56 23.56
CA PRO A 297 13.63 8.90 23.49
C PRO A 297 13.92 10.14 24.35
N ASP A 298 15.06 10.15 25.03
CA ASP A 298 15.62 11.38 25.63
C ASP A 298 16.56 12.05 24.62
N LEU A 299 16.07 13.07 23.94
CA LEU A 299 16.86 13.80 22.93
C LEU A 299 17.92 14.73 23.53
N HIS A 300 17.95 14.87 24.87
CA HIS A 300 18.92 15.73 25.58
C HIS A 300 19.98 14.91 26.31
N ALA A 301 19.85 13.59 26.37
CA ALA A 301 20.86 12.72 26.97
C ALA A 301 22.21 12.88 26.28
N THR A 302 23.28 13.04 27.07
CA THR A 302 24.66 13.13 26.58
C THR A 302 25.48 11.95 27.04
N ASP A 303 26.50 11.62 26.25
CA ASP A 303 27.52 10.64 26.60
C ASP A 303 28.59 11.21 27.54
N ALA A 304 29.65 10.44 27.82
CA ALA A 304 30.74 10.84 28.68
C ALA A 304 31.56 12.03 28.14
N ASP A 305 31.52 12.27 26.84
CA ASP A 305 32.21 13.36 26.15
C ASP A 305 31.32 14.63 26.02
N GLY A 306 30.08 14.56 26.51
CA GLY A 306 29.10 15.65 26.45
C GLY A 306 28.39 15.77 25.10
N LEU A 307 28.53 14.82 24.20
CA LEU A 307 27.81 14.76 22.93
C LEU A 307 26.44 14.12 23.11
N THR A 308 25.45 14.55 22.34
CA THR A 308 24.11 13.96 22.39
C THR A 308 24.15 12.50 21.95
N VAL A 309 23.58 11.59 22.76
CA VAL A 309 23.49 10.14 22.45
C VAL A 309 22.71 9.90 21.17
N ILE A 310 21.65 10.68 20.93
CA ILE A 310 20.88 10.68 19.69
C ILE A 310 21.24 11.91 18.89
N ASP A 311 21.77 11.71 17.68
CA ASP A 311 22.10 12.82 16.80
C ASP A 311 20.85 13.66 16.50
N PRO A 312 20.88 15.00 16.69
CA PRO A 312 19.75 15.87 16.37
C PRO A 312 19.28 15.81 14.91
N SER A 313 20.14 15.33 14.01
CA SER A 313 19.83 15.09 12.58
C SER A 313 19.37 13.66 12.30
N SER A 314 19.30 12.78 13.30
CA SER A 314 18.75 11.43 13.11
C SER A 314 17.28 11.51 12.71
N HIS A 315 16.85 10.52 11.91
CA HIS A 315 15.48 10.44 11.41
C HIS A 315 14.44 10.57 12.53
N MET A 316 14.63 9.83 13.63
CA MET A 316 13.72 9.87 14.77
C MET A 316 13.66 11.24 15.41
N ALA A 317 14.80 11.90 15.66
CA ALA A 317 14.84 13.22 16.29
C ALA A 317 14.13 14.28 15.41
N ARG A 318 14.28 14.18 14.08
CA ARG A 318 13.62 15.08 13.14
C ARG A 318 12.12 14.78 12.98
N ALA A 319 11.72 13.51 13.05
CA ALA A 319 10.33 13.07 12.91
C ALA A 319 9.49 13.28 14.17
N MET A 320 10.10 13.48 15.34
CA MET A 320 9.37 13.68 16.60
C MET A 320 8.36 14.81 16.49
N PRO A 321 7.09 14.59 16.89
CA PRO A 321 6.11 15.66 17.01
C PRO A 321 6.59 16.75 17.98
N ARG A 322 6.54 18.00 17.59
CA ARG A 322 6.79 19.15 18.47
C ARG A 322 5.51 19.65 19.12
N GLU A 323 4.39 19.40 18.44
CA GLU A 323 3.06 19.75 18.90
C GLU A 323 2.19 18.48 18.96
N PRO A 324 1.21 18.40 19.87
CA PRO A 324 0.36 17.23 20.02
C PRO A 324 -0.37 16.80 18.74
N TRP A 325 -0.68 17.75 17.88
CA TRP A 325 -1.37 17.51 16.61
C TRP A 325 -0.43 17.10 15.46
N GLU A 326 0.89 17.19 15.59
CA GLU A 326 1.85 16.76 14.56
C GLU A 326 1.97 15.23 14.51
N ARG A 327 0.84 14.55 14.51
CA ARG A 327 0.73 13.09 14.47
C ARG A 327 -0.19 12.68 13.34
N PHE A 328 0.12 11.57 12.70
CA PHE A 328 -0.65 10.98 11.61
C PHE A 328 -0.45 9.47 11.59
N LEU A 329 -1.45 8.73 11.11
CA LEU A 329 -1.36 7.28 10.96
C LEU A 329 -0.52 6.95 9.73
N ARG A 330 0.60 6.26 9.93
CA ARG A 330 1.46 5.78 8.85
C ARG A 330 1.05 4.37 8.45
N ARG A 331 0.97 4.14 7.13
CA ARG A 331 0.65 2.85 6.54
C ARG A 331 1.62 2.56 5.40
N PRO A 332 2.92 2.34 5.71
CA PRO A 332 3.94 2.16 4.71
C PRO A 332 3.88 0.75 4.09
N TYR A 333 4.31 0.68 2.81
CA TYR A 333 4.53 -0.55 2.08
C TYR A 333 5.82 -0.44 1.28
N SER A 334 6.65 -1.47 1.30
CA SER A 334 7.80 -1.55 0.42
C SER A 334 7.35 -1.79 -1.01
N PHE A 335 8.09 -1.27 -1.97
CA PHE A 335 7.92 -1.61 -3.38
C PHE A 335 9.25 -1.99 -4.02
N GLU A 336 9.17 -2.78 -5.06
CA GLU A 336 10.27 -3.12 -5.95
C GLU A 336 9.83 -2.87 -7.39
N VAL A 337 10.74 -2.35 -8.20
CA VAL A 337 10.51 -2.14 -9.64
C VAL A 337 11.52 -2.97 -10.39
N PRO A 338 11.10 -3.96 -11.19
CA PRO A 338 12.02 -4.73 -12.02
C PRO A 338 12.63 -3.85 -13.14
N GLY A 339 13.96 -3.74 -13.15
CA GLY A 339 14.70 -3.03 -14.19
C GLY A 339 15.09 -1.58 -13.83
N ALA A 340 16.31 -1.20 -14.23
CA ALA A 340 16.92 0.09 -13.92
C ALA A 340 16.21 1.30 -14.57
N ASP A 341 15.44 1.09 -15.63
CA ASP A 341 14.84 2.16 -16.42
C ASP A 341 13.65 2.85 -15.75
N ASP A 342 13.11 2.27 -14.70
CA ASP A 342 11.87 2.73 -14.06
C ASP A 342 12.08 3.50 -12.74
N VAL A 343 13.34 3.65 -12.30
CA VAL A 343 13.64 4.24 -10.99
C VAL A 343 13.59 5.78 -11.02
N GLY A 344 13.40 6.39 -12.20
CA GLY A 344 13.48 7.85 -12.38
C GLY A 344 14.88 8.34 -12.03
N THR A 345 15.26 9.54 -12.38
CA THR A 345 16.60 10.11 -12.14
C THR A 345 17.00 10.07 -10.65
N LEU A 346 17.32 8.88 -10.19
CA LEU A 346 18.13 8.72 -8.99
C LEU A 346 19.52 9.26 -9.33
N THR A 347 20.20 9.89 -8.41
CA THR A 347 21.58 10.34 -8.62
C THR A 347 22.42 9.14 -9.09
N ARG A 348 23.51 9.38 -9.81
CA ARG A 348 24.38 8.33 -10.37
C ARG A 348 24.79 7.27 -9.34
N ALA A 349 24.81 7.62 -8.05
CA ALA A 349 25.06 6.72 -6.91
C ALA A 349 23.84 5.84 -6.57
N GLN A 350 22.64 6.14 -7.08
CA GLN A 350 21.38 5.44 -6.76
C GLN A 350 20.91 4.52 -7.89
N THR A 351 21.70 4.35 -8.96
CA THR A 351 21.28 3.62 -10.17
C THR A 351 21.75 2.17 -10.22
N ALA A 352 22.45 1.68 -9.18
CA ALA A 352 23.18 0.43 -9.38
C ALA A 352 22.28 -0.82 -9.32
N CYS A 353 21.57 -1.15 -8.26
CA CYS A 353 20.86 -2.44 -8.17
C CYS A 353 19.50 -2.37 -7.54
N SER A 354 19.23 -1.41 -6.69
CA SER A 354 18.02 -1.42 -5.89
C SER A 354 16.94 -0.50 -6.44
N ALA A 355 16.12 -1.04 -7.32
CA ALA A 355 14.85 -0.44 -7.67
C ALA A 355 13.83 -0.56 -6.51
N HIS A 356 14.26 -0.34 -5.28
CA HIS A 356 13.46 -0.48 -4.07
C HIS A 356 13.02 0.86 -3.53
N GLY A 357 11.96 0.84 -2.75
CA GLY A 357 11.50 2.03 -2.07
C GLY A 357 10.33 1.79 -1.14
N LEU A 358 9.77 2.89 -0.66
CA LEU A 358 8.66 2.91 0.27
C LEU A 358 7.50 3.74 -0.31
N LEU A 359 6.33 3.15 -0.35
CA LEU A 359 5.06 3.85 -0.49
C LEU A 359 4.67 4.32 0.91
N PHE A 360 5.04 5.53 1.22
CA PHE A 360 4.73 6.15 2.49
C PHE A 360 3.35 6.78 2.43
N ALA A 361 2.36 6.08 3.00
CA ALA A 361 1.00 6.60 3.15
C ALA A 361 0.82 7.16 4.56
N ALA A 362 0.42 8.42 4.66
CA ALA A 362 0.06 9.08 5.91
C ALA A 362 -1.41 9.51 5.86
N TYR A 363 -2.19 9.05 6.84
CA TYR A 363 -3.57 9.45 7.02
C TYR A 363 -3.67 10.45 8.18
N CYS A 364 -4.38 11.52 7.98
CA CYS A 364 -4.58 12.59 8.96
C CYS A 364 -5.85 13.40 8.65
N ALA A 365 -6.33 14.13 9.64
CA ALA A 365 -7.46 15.04 9.44
C ALA A 365 -7.07 16.25 8.57
N ASP A 366 -5.87 16.81 8.77
CA ASP A 366 -5.35 17.95 8.02
C ASP A 366 -3.86 17.81 7.75
N ALA A 367 -3.48 17.56 6.49
CA ALA A 367 -2.08 17.36 6.10
C ALA A 367 -1.21 18.59 6.34
N HIS A 368 -1.75 19.79 6.19
CA HIS A 368 -0.98 21.03 6.37
C HIS A 368 -0.65 21.31 7.84
N ARG A 369 -1.53 20.91 8.74
CA ARG A 369 -1.33 21.07 10.18
C ARG A 369 -0.47 19.95 10.77
N GLN A 370 -0.63 18.72 10.26
CA GLN A 370 -0.06 17.51 10.85
C GLN A 370 1.20 17.03 10.12
N TYR A 371 1.13 16.81 8.82
CA TYR A 371 2.21 16.22 8.03
C TYR A 371 3.27 17.24 7.59
N VAL A 372 2.84 18.40 7.07
CA VAL A 372 3.75 19.40 6.47
C VAL A 372 4.83 19.89 7.43
N PRO A 373 4.56 20.21 8.72
CA PRO A 373 5.61 20.64 9.64
C PRO A 373 6.67 19.57 9.88
N VAL A 374 6.26 18.32 10.03
CA VAL A 374 7.18 17.18 10.21
C VAL A 374 8.03 16.99 8.97
N GLN A 375 7.42 16.98 7.78
CA GLN A 375 8.13 16.80 6.52
C GLN A 375 9.13 17.92 6.23
N ARG A 376 8.83 19.16 6.61
CA ARG A 376 9.81 20.27 6.49
C ARG A 376 11.06 20.03 7.32
N ARG A 377 10.90 19.60 8.57
CA ARG A 377 12.04 19.28 9.45
C ARG A 377 12.88 18.13 8.91
N LEU A 378 12.22 17.09 8.37
CA LEU A 378 12.92 15.98 7.72
C LEU A 378 13.67 16.45 6.48
N ALA A 379 13.06 17.26 5.64
CA ALA A 379 13.68 17.75 4.41
C ALA A 379 14.89 18.66 4.66
N GLU A 380 14.92 19.35 5.81
CA GLU A 380 16.00 20.29 6.15
C GLU A 380 17.31 19.58 6.54
N ALA A 381 17.25 18.53 7.36
CA ALA A 381 18.47 17.99 7.97
C ALA A 381 18.34 16.54 8.46
N ASP A 382 17.50 15.71 7.86
CA ASP A 382 17.45 14.28 8.18
C ASP A 382 18.62 13.53 7.52
N LEU A 383 19.37 12.79 8.31
CA LEU A 383 20.48 11.94 7.81
C LEU A 383 20.01 10.91 6.77
N LEU A 384 18.75 10.44 6.83
CA LEU A 384 18.20 9.53 5.83
C LEU A 384 18.08 10.15 4.43
N ASN A 385 18.13 11.46 4.29
CA ASN A 385 18.09 12.14 2.99
C ASN A 385 19.29 11.76 2.09
N ILE A 386 20.36 11.20 2.68
CA ILE A 386 21.52 10.65 1.92
C ILE A 386 21.09 9.44 1.09
N TRP A 387 20.15 8.64 1.60
CA TRP A 387 19.73 7.37 0.98
C TRP A 387 18.30 7.37 0.46
N THR A 388 17.59 8.48 0.61
CA THR A 388 16.18 8.57 0.20
C THR A 388 15.92 9.78 -0.68
N VAL A 389 15.03 9.61 -1.66
CA VAL A 389 14.52 10.71 -2.47
C VAL A 389 13.03 10.46 -2.78
N THR A 390 12.21 11.48 -2.68
CA THR A 390 10.79 11.36 -3.02
C THR A 390 10.58 11.57 -4.51
N THR A 391 10.12 10.53 -5.20
CA THR A 391 9.93 10.52 -6.66
C THR A 391 8.48 10.67 -7.08
N GLY A 392 7.52 10.57 -6.15
CA GLY A 392 6.10 10.78 -6.41
C GLY A 392 5.37 11.32 -5.20
N SER A 393 4.34 12.11 -5.45
CA SER A 393 3.53 12.75 -4.41
C SER A 393 2.07 12.84 -4.83
N THR A 394 1.18 12.39 -3.95
CA THR A 394 -0.26 12.47 -4.16
C THR A 394 -0.94 12.90 -2.86
N LEU A 395 -1.88 13.82 -2.97
CA LEU A 395 -2.72 14.30 -1.88
C LEU A 395 -4.18 14.17 -2.29
N VAL A 396 -4.97 13.46 -1.48
CA VAL A 396 -6.41 13.30 -1.73
C VAL A 396 -7.22 13.43 -0.44
N ALA A 397 -8.45 13.89 -0.56
CA ALA A 397 -9.45 13.72 0.46
C ALA A 397 -10.05 12.31 0.32
N VAL A 398 -9.89 11.49 1.34
CA VAL A 398 -10.54 10.18 1.47
C VAL A 398 -12.01 10.45 1.74
N LEU A 399 -12.87 9.89 0.88
CA LEU A 399 -14.32 10.06 1.02
C LEU A 399 -14.81 9.50 2.37
N PRO A 400 -15.87 10.05 2.97
CA PRO A 400 -16.56 9.39 4.07
C PRO A 400 -16.98 7.97 3.70
N GLY A 401 -17.19 7.12 4.70
CA GLY A 401 -17.82 5.84 4.47
C GLY A 401 -19.29 5.99 4.08
N VAL A 402 -19.94 4.88 3.81
CA VAL A 402 -21.33 4.84 3.34
C VAL A 402 -22.13 3.78 4.07
N HIS A 403 -23.44 3.97 4.13
CA HIS A 403 -24.40 3.01 4.64
C HIS A 403 -25.13 2.29 3.50
N PRO A 404 -25.80 1.15 3.77
CA PRO A 404 -26.62 0.48 2.77
C PRO A 404 -27.66 1.43 2.16
N GLY A 405 -27.67 1.54 0.84
CA GLY A 405 -28.52 2.46 0.08
C GLY A 405 -27.87 3.76 -0.35
N GLU A 406 -26.70 4.10 0.20
CA GLU A 406 -25.89 5.26 -0.21
C GLU A 406 -24.78 4.85 -1.20
N ALA A 407 -24.27 5.82 -1.96
CA ALA A 407 -23.11 5.63 -2.82
C ALA A 407 -21.90 6.42 -2.32
N LEU A 408 -20.69 5.89 -2.57
CA LEU A 408 -19.43 6.60 -2.30
C LEU A 408 -19.47 7.99 -2.93
N GLY A 409 -19.10 9.00 -2.14
CA GLY A 409 -19.05 10.39 -2.59
C GLY A 409 -20.40 11.08 -2.75
N GLU A 410 -21.54 10.40 -2.56
CA GLU A 410 -22.86 10.98 -2.75
C GLU A 410 -23.04 12.25 -1.91
N ARG A 411 -22.79 12.18 -0.60
CA ARG A 411 -22.94 13.32 0.31
C ARG A 411 -22.08 14.53 -0.10
N VAL A 412 -20.86 14.29 -0.60
CA VAL A 412 -19.89 15.37 -0.91
C VAL A 412 -20.01 15.91 -2.32
N LEU A 413 -20.64 15.17 -3.24
CA LEU A 413 -20.80 15.57 -4.63
C LEU A 413 -22.21 16.12 -4.92
N ASP A 414 -23.20 15.87 -4.08
CA ASP A 414 -24.55 16.38 -4.26
C ASP A 414 -24.73 17.82 -3.72
N GLY A 415 -23.75 18.28 -2.91
CA GLY A 415 -23.53 19.67 -2.52
C GLY A 415 -24.56 20.26 -1.60
#